data_440009b1035a0dc1aa7a31a151eae9c2
#
_entry.id   440009b1035a0dc1aa7a31a151eae9c2
#
_cell.length_a   1.000
_cell.length_b   1.000
_cell.length_c   1.000
_cell.angle_alpha   90.00
_cell.angle_beta   90.00
_cell.angle_gamma   90.00
#
_symmetry.space_group_name_H-M   'P 1'
#
loop_
_entity.id
_entity.type
_entity.pdbx_description
1 polymer ?
#
loop_
_entity_poly.entity_id
_entity_poly.type
_entity_poly.pdbx_seq_one_letter_code
_entity_poly.pdbx_strand_id
1 'polypeptide(L)'
;MKIKTRFAPSPTGYLHVGGARTALYSWLFARNHGGEFVLRIEDTDLERSTPEAIEAIMDGMNWLSLEWDEGPYFQTKRFDRYNAVIDEMLEAGTAYKCYCSKERLEALREEQM
;
A
#
# COMPACT_ATOMS: atom_id res chain seq x y z
N MET A 1 -1.63 -22.03 -12.87
CA MET A 1 -1.84 -20.62 -12.48
C MET A 1 -0.56 -20.07 -11.88
N LYS A 2 -0.15 -18.92 -12.34
CA LYS A 2 1.05 -18.26 -11.79
C LYS A 2 0.71 -17.56 -10.48
N ILE A 3 1.42 -17.89 -9.42
CA ILE A 3 1.28 -17.26 -8.11
C ILE A 3 2.00 -15.89 -8.14
N LYS A 4 1.30 -14.88 -7.68
CA LYS A 4 1.86 -13.55 -7.50
C LYS A 4 1.44 -13.02 -6.12
N THR A 5 2.40 -12.72 -5.27
CA THR A 5 2.18 -12.15 -3.95
C THR A 5 2.70 -10.72 -3.89
N ARG A 6 2.26 -9.96 -2.90
CA ARG A 6 2.61 -8.56 -2.75
C ARG A 6 2.88 -8.20 -1.30
N PHE A 7 3.91 -7.39 -1.08
CA PHE A 7 4.11 -6.62 0.13
C PHE A 7 3.89 -5.14 -0.18
N ALA A 8 3.03 -4.49 0.60
CA ALA A 8 2.59 -3.12 0.31
C ALA A 8 2.68 -2.24 1.58
N PRO A 9 3.89 -1.90 2.03
CA PRO A 9 4.08 -1.10 3.23
C PRO A 9 3.76 0.38 2.99
N SER A 10 3.26 1.05 4.05
CA SER A 10 3.19 2.51 4.11
C SER A 10 4.53 3.04 4.65
N PRO A 11 5.21 3.95 3.94
CA PRO A 11 6.54 4.41 4.32
C PRO A 11 6.46 5.54 5.36
N THR A 12 5.88 5.24 6.51
CA THR A 12 5.66 6.20 7.61
C THR A 12 6.66 6.02 8.75
N GLY A 13 7.71 5.25 8.54
CA GLY A 13 8.77 4.95 9.50
C GLY A 13 9.64 3.80 9.03
N TYR A 14 10.43 3.25 9.92
CA TYR A 14 11.27 2.09 9.64
C TYR A 14 10.43 0.81 9.50
N LEU A 15 10.97 -0.16 8.75
CA LEU A 15 10.41 -1.49 8.69
C LEU A 15 10.55 -2.17 10.07
N HIS A 16 9.43 -2.40 10.74
CA HIS A 16 9.41 -3.09 12.03
C HIS A 16 9.24 -4.61 11.86
N VAL A 17 9.42 -5.37 12.93
CA VAL A 17 9.35 -6.84 12.93
C VAL A 17 8.03 -7.36 12.35
N GLY A 18 6.89 -6.73 12.65
CA GLY A 18 5.58 -7.12 12.11
C GLY A 18 5.50 -6.96 10.60
N GLY A 19 6.01 -5.86 10.06
CA GLY A 19 6.10 -5.63 8.62
C GLY A 19 7.06 -6.61 7.95
N ALA A 20 8.23 -6.82 8.53
CA ALA A 20 9.22 -7.78 8.04
C ALA A 20 8.65 -9.21 8.00
N ARG A 21 7.90 -9.61 9.02
CA ARG A 21 7.21 -10.91 9.06
C ARG A 21 6.20 -11.05 7.93
N THR A 22 5.39 -10.03 7.69
CA THR A 22 4.40 -10.03 6.61
C THR A 22 5.07 -10.15 5.25
N ALA A 23 6.15 -9.39 5.03
CA ALA A 23 6.95 -9.47 3.81
C ALA A 23 7.56 -10.87 3.63
N LEU A 24 8.10 -11.45 4.69
CA LEU A 24 8.71 -12.77 4.67
C LEU A 24 7.71 -13.85 4.28
N TYR A 25 6.51 -13.87 4.85
CA TYR A 25 5.47 -14.85 4.50
C TYR A 25 5.07 -14.73 3.02
N SER A 26 4.85 -13.53 2.53
CA SER A 26 4.50 -13.29 1.13
C SER A 26 5.61 -13.72 0.19
N TRP A 27 6.85 -13.43 0.54
CA TRP A 27 8.03 -13.81 -0.23
C TRP A 27 8.22 -15.33 -0.25
N LEU A 28 8.17 -15.99 0.91
CA LEU A 28 8.30 -17.43 1.02
C LEU A 28 7.21 -18.17 0.22
N PHE A 29 5.98 -17.70 0.28
CA PHE A 29 4.89 -18.30 -0.46
C PHE A 29 5.13 -18.21 -1.96
N ALA A 30 5.52 -17.05 -2.46
CA ALA A 30 5.86 -16.88 -3.88
C ALA A 30 7.01 -17.80 -4.29
N ARG A 31 8.09 -17.81 -3.53
CA ARG A 31 9.29 -18.64 -3.85
C ARG A 31 8.99 -20.12 -3.81
N ASN A 32 8.24 -20.59 -2.83
CA ASN A 32 7.86 -22.01 -2.71
C ASN A 32 7.04 -22.50 -3.90
N HIS A 33 6.24 -21.62 -4.51
CA HIS A 33 5.38 -21.96 -5.65
C HIS A 33 5.96 -21.56 -7.01
N GLY A 34 7.22 -21.13 -7.06
CA GLY A 34 7.82 -20.63 -8.29
C GLY A 34 7.15 -19.38 -8.87
N GLY A 35 6.52 -18.60 -8.00
CA GLY A 35 5.78 -17.39 -8.35
C GLY A 35 6.61 -16.12 -8.28
N GLU A 36 5.93 -14.99 -8.37
CA GLU A 36 6.51 -13.64 -8.31
C GLU A 36 6.13 -12.93 -7.02
N PHE A 37 7.07 -12.16 -6.50
CA PHE A 37 6.91 -11.28 -5.34
C PHE A 37 7.00 -9.82 -5.78
N VAL A 38 5.98 -9.02 -5.44
CA VAL A 38 5.83 -7.62 -5.85
C VAL A 38 5.99 -6.71 -4.63
N LEU A 39 6.76 -5.64 -4.80
CA LEU A 39 6.85 -4.56 -3.82
C LEU A 39 6.02 -3.37 -4.29
N ARG A 40 5.12 -2.90 -3.43
CA ARG A 40 4.34 -1.68 -3.64
C ARG A 40 4.46 -0.76 -2.43
N ILE A 41 4.83 0.47 -2.67
CA ILE A 41 4.92 1.51 -1.62
C ILE A 41 3.59 2.28 -1.59
N GLU A 42 2.90 2.22 -0.48
CA GLU A 42 1.62 2.92 -0.28
C GLU A 42 1.85 4.26 0.42
N ASP A 43 2.25 5.24 -0.36
CA ASP A 43 2.77 6.55 0.03
C ASP A 43 1.73 7.67 0.00
N THR A 44 0.46 7.35 0.26
CA THR A 44 -0.64 8.33 0.20
C THR A 44 -0.66 9.32 1.36
N ASP A 45 -0.04 9.00 2.48
CA ASP A 45 0.18 9.96 3.57
C ASP A 45 1.40 10.83 3.24
N LEU A 46 1.16 11.95 2.55
CA LEU A 46 2.21 12.81 2.02
C LEU A 46 3.05 13.49 3.12
N GLU A 47 2.50 13.65 4.31
CA GLU A 47 3.22 14.26 5.43
C GLU A 47 4.25 13.31 6.04
N ARG A 48 3.92 12.02 6.15
CA ARG A 48 4.75 11.01 6.79
C ARG A 48 5.55 10.15 5.82
N SER A 49 5.20 10.15 4.53
CA SER A 49 5.87 9.37 3.49
C SER A 49 7.08 10.13 2.95
N THR A 50 8.19 10.05 3.66
CA THR A 50 9.43 10.73 3.28
C THR A 50 10.31 9.85 2.40
N PRO A 51 11.20 10.44 1.55
CA PRO A 51 12.18 9.66 0.78
C PRO A 51 13.05 8.77 1.66
N GLU A 52 13.44 9.24 2.83
CA GLU A 52 14.26 8.50 3.79
C GLU A 52 13.52 7.27 4.35
N ALA A 53 12.21 7.41 4.62
CA ALA A 53 11.38 6.29 5.07
C ALA A 53 11.21 5.23 3.99
N ILE A 54 11.07 5.62 2.73
CA ILE A 54 11.01 4.72 1.58
C ILE A 54 12.33 3.96 1.43
N GLU A 55 13.45 4.67 1.48
CA GLU A 55 14.79 4.08 1.40
C GLU A 55 15.03 3.10 2.55
N ALA A 56 14.63 3.45 3.77
CA ALA A 56 14.75 2.57 4.94
C ALA A 56 13.99 1.25 4.78
N ILE A 57 12.81 1.26 4.16
CA ILE A 57 12.05 0.04 3.85
C ILE A 57 12.81 -0.81 2.83
N MET A 58 13.30 -0.21 1.76
CA MET A 58 14.03 -0.91 0.70
C MET A 58 15.34 -1.50 1.23
N ASP A 59 16.07 -0.75 2.06
CA ASP A 59 17.28 -1.22 2.73
C ASP A 59 16.99 -2.40 3.67
N GLY A 60 15.91 -2.32 4.44
CA GLY A 60 15.46 -3.42 5.29
C GLY A 60 15.13 -4.69 4.52
N MET A 61 14.44 -4.57 3.40
CA MET A 61 14.14 -5.69 2.50
C MET A 61 15.43 -6.30 1.94
N ASN A 62 16.36 -5.49 1.49
CA ASN A 62 17.65 -5.93 0.98
C ASN A 62 18.50 -6.60 2.07
N TRP A 63 18.51 -6.04 3.27
CA TRP A 63 19.22 -6.62 4.41
C TRP A 63 18.69 -8.01 4.79
N LEU A 64 17.37 -8.24 4.65
CA LEU A 64 16.72 -9.52 4.88
C LEU A 64 16.81 -10.45 3.65
N SER A 65 17.41 -10.03 2.56
CA SER A 65 17.49 -10.76 1.29
C SER A 65 16.10 -11.10 0.69
N LEU A 66 15.10 -10.28 0.93
CA LEU A 66 13.76 -10.42 0.38
C LEU A 66 13.68 -9.69 -0.96
N GLU A 67 14.25 -10.29 -1.99
CA GLU A 67 14.30 -9.72 -3.34
C GLU A 67 12.90 -9.75 -3.98
N TRP A 68 12.48 -8.60 -4.52
CA TRP A 68 11.24 -8.51 -5.29
C TRP A 68 11.50 -8.65 -6.79
N ASP A 69 10.53 -9.23 -7.48
CA ASP A 69 10.60 -9.47 -8.93
C ASP A 69 10.03 -8.29 -9.72
N GLU A 70 9.03 -7.61 -9.16
CA GLU A 70 8.41 -6.43 -9.74
C GLU A 70 8.33 -5.28 -8.72
N GLY A 71 8.43 -4.06 -9.20
CA GLY A 71 8.36 -2.85 -8.38
C GLY A 71 9.74 -2.24 -8.10
N PRO A 72 9.80 -1.29 -7.17
CA PRO A 72 8.68 -0.82 -6.36
C PRO A 72 7.67 -0.01 -7.17
N TYR A 73 6.40 -0.30 -6.97
CA TYR A 73 5.31 0.54 -7.44
C TYR A 73 4.97 1.56 -6.36
N PHE A 74 4.65 2.80 -6.77
CA PHE A 74 4.25 3.86 -5.85
C PHE A 74 2.78 4.19 -6.06
N GLN A 75 2.00 4.13 -5.00
CA GLN A 75 0.56 4.37 -5.07
C GLN A 75 0.24 5.78 -5.59
N THR A 76 0.97 6.80 -5.14
CA THR A 76 0.78 8.20 -5.57
C THR A 76 0.99 8.41 -7.07
N LYS A 77 1.80 7.60 -7.72
CA LYS A 77 2.06 7.71 -9.17
C LYS A 77 0.92 7.17 -10.05
N ARG A 78 -0.14 6.66 -9.44
CA ARG A 78 -1.29 6.08 -10.14
C ARG A 78 -2.60 6.84 -9.89
N PHE A 79 -2.53 8.06 -9.39
CA PHE A 79 -3.72 8.89 -9.14
C PHE A 79 -4.58 9.11 -10.37
N ASP A 80 -4.00 9.27 -11.56
CA ASP A 80 -4.77 9.40 -12.80
C ASP A 80 -5.68 8.19 -13.03
N ARG A 81 -5.17 6.98 -12.79
CA ARG A 81 -5.97 5.76 -12.89
C ARG A 81 -7.07 5.72 -11.82
N TYR A 82 -6.76 6.12 -10.59
CA TYR A 82 -7.76 6.12 -9.50
C TYR A 82 -8.87 7.13 -9.79
N ASN A 83 -8.54 8.31 -10.25
CA ASN A 83 -9.52 9.32 -10.64
C ASN A 83 -10.42 8.83 -11.78
N ALA A 84 -9.85 8.21 -12.80
CA ALA A 84 -10.63 7.64 -13.90
C ALA A 84 -11.63 6.58 -13.42
N VAL A 85 -11.20 5.68 -12.51
CA VAL A 85 -12.09 4.66 -11.93
C VAL A 85 -13.18 5.30 -11.07
N ILE A 86 -12.84 6.32 -10.28
CA ILE A 86 -13.83 7.05 -9.46
C ILE A 86 -14.89 7.70 -10.36
N ASP A 87 -14.49 8.31 -11.46
CA ASP A 87 -15.42 8.91 -12.42
C ASP A 87 -16.36 7.85 -13.04
N GLU A 88 -15.82 6.70 -13.41
CA GLU A 88 -16.64 5.56 -13.89
C GLU A 88 -17.65 5.10 -12.81
N MET A 89 -17.23 5.04 -11.55
CA MET A 89 -18.10 4.65 -10.42
C MET A 89 -19.20 5.70 -10.17
N LEU A 90 -18.88 6.98 -10.27
CA LEU A 90 -19.87 8.06 -10.16
C LEU A 90 -20.90 7.99 -11.27
N GLU A 91 -20.50 7.78 -12.53
CA GLU A 91 -21.42 7.60 -13.66
C GLU A 91 -22.29 6.36 -13.49
N ALA A 92 -21.73 5.26 -13.00
CA ALA A 92 -22.47 4.02 -12.76
C ALA A 92 -23.37 4.07 -11.51
N GLY A 93 -23.28 5.12 -10.69
CA GLY A 93 -24.07 5.25 -9.46
C GLY A 93 -23.60 4.35 -8.32
N THR A 94 -22.39 3.76 -8.42
CA THR A 94 -21.79 2.92 -7.37
C THR A 94 -20.97 3.71 -6.37
N ALA A 95 -20.73 4.98 -6.62
CA ALA A 95 -20.10 5.92 -5.73
C ALA A 95 -20.85 7.25 -5.71
N TYR A 96 -20.68 8.03 -4.65
CA TYR A 96 -21.24 9.38 -4.55
C TYR A 96 -20.26 10.31 -3.84
N LYS A 97 -20.41 11.60 -4.09
CA LYS A 97 -19.58 12.63 -3.43
C LYS A 97 -20.12 12.94 -2.04
N CYS A 98 -19.25 12.88 -1.03
CA CYS A 98 -19.56 13.25 0.34
C CYS A 98 -18.96 14.64 0.64
N TYR A 99 -19.79 15.53 1.17
CA TYR A 99 -19.41 16.90 1.52
C TYR A 99 -19.40 17.15 3.04
N CYS A 100 -19.37 16.08 3.84
CA CYS A 100 -19.26 16.21 5.28
C CYS A 100 -17.90 16.78 5.67
N SER A 101 -17.91 17.69 6.67
CA SER A 101 -16.67 18.19 7.25
C SER A 101 -15.92 17.10 8.02
N LYS A 102 -14.63 17.30 8.26
CA LYS A 102 -13.81 16.39 9.06
C LYS A 102 -14.40 16.22 10.47
N GLU A 103 -14.80 17.32 11.09
CA GLU A 103 -15.42 17.37 12.42
C GLU A 103 -16.70 16.53 12.47
N ARG A 104 -17.53 16.61 11.43
CA ARG A 104 -18.75 15.80 11.33
C ARG A 104 -18.45 14.32 11.24
N LEU A 105 -17.43 13.93 10.47
CA LEU A 105 -17.02 12.54 10.34
C LEU A 105 -16.42 11.98 11.64
N GLU A 106 -15.66 12.78 12.36
CA GLU A 106 -15.12 12.42 13.68
C GLU A 106 -16.24 12.22 14.69
N ALA A 107 -17.22 13.15 14.76
CA ALA A 107 -18.39 13.02 15.62
C ALA A 107 -19.21 11.76 15.34
N LEU A 108 -19.42 11.43 14.05
CA LEU A 108 -20.12 10.20 13.65
C LEU A 108 -19.38 8.93 14.11
N ARG A 109 -18.06 8.91 14.04
CA ARG A 109 -17.27 7.78 14.54
C ARG A 109 -17.44 7.58 16.03
N GLU A 110 -17.42 8.66 16.81
CA GLU A 110 -17.64 8.61 18.27
C GLU A 110 -19.05 8.11 18.62
N GLU A 111 -20.07 8.53 17.88
CA GLU A 111 -21.45 8.06 18.08
C GLU A 111 -21.63 6.56 17.76
N GLN A 112 -20.80 6.00 16.88
CA GLN A 112 -20.89 4.60 16.43
C GLN A 112 -20.05 3.62 17.25
N MET A 113 -19.18 4.12 18.11
CA MET A 113 -18.33 3.30 18.99
C MET A 113 -19.01 3.01 20.32
#